data_b78df2fbb1a45ee0a65d17fd80f29a24
#
_entry.id   b78df2fbb1a45ee0a65d17fd80f29a24
#
_cell.length_a   1.000
_cell.length_b   1.000
_cell.length_c   1.000
_cell.angle_alpha   90.00
_cell.angle_beta   90.00
_cell.angle_gamma   90.00
#
_symmetry.space_group_name_H-M   'P 1'
#
loop_
_entity.id
_entity.type
_entity.pdbx_description
1 polymer ?
#
loop_
_entity_poly.entity_id
_entity_poly.type
_entity_poly.pdbx_seq_one_letter_code
_entity_poly.pdbx_strand_id
1 'polypeptide(L)'
;MSWQIANFGPMAGQMSHFTNYAPKNLNNDYALDRYAKEYNRCLGVLNNRLAEREFICGEYSIADIATWPWLLPYKAFGESLDEFTHLQRWHKNIKKRTGASKGVNVRKDLRRTSPPSARERKVLFGQSSRSLKK
;
A
#
# COMPACT_ATOMS: atom_id res chain seq x y z
N MET A 1 -10.04 10.52 5.20
CA MET A 1 -9.23 10.76 3.97
C MET A 1 -7.84 11.32 4.28
N SER A 2 -7.70 12.44 4.99
CA SER A 2 -6.39 13.09 5.23
C SER A 2 -5.32 12.14 5.79
N TRP A 3 -5.65 11.32 6.77
CA TRP A 3 -4.71 10.34 7.32
C TRP A 3 -4.23 9.32 6.27
N GLN A 4 -5.11 8.82 5.40
CA GLN A 4 -4.71 7.90 4.34
C GLN A 4 -3.76 8.58 3.35
N ILE A 5 -4.09 9.80 2.91
CA ILE A 5 -3.29 10.54 1.92
C ILE A 5 -1.94 10.97 2.51
N ALA A 6 -1.91 11.40 3.78
CA ALA A 6 -0.70 11.95 4.41
C ALA A 6 0.19 10.88 5.08
N ASN A 7 -0.35 9.71 5.41
CA ASN A 7 0.38 8.68 6.17
C ASN A 7 0.33 7.32 5.48
N PHE A 8 -0.81 6.62 5.52
CA PHE A 8 -0.85 5.21 5.14
C PHE A 8 -0.43 4.97 3.68
N GLY A 9 -0.96 5.74 2.74
CA GLY A 9 -0.61 5.63 1.32
C GLY A 9 0.88 5.88 1.05
N PRO A 10 1.44 7.02 1.49
CA PRO A 10 2.87 7.31 1.35
C PRO A 10 3.77 6.26 2.00
N MET A 11 3.47 5.79 3.22
CA MET A 11 4.30 4.80 3.91
C MET A 11 4.25 3.44 3.21
N ALA A 12 3.06 2.98 2.82
CA ALA A 12 2.91 1.76 2.02
C ALA A 12 3.60 1.88 0.64
N GLY A 13 3.54 3.07 0.04
CA GLY A 13 4.25 3.38 -1.21
C GLY A 13 5.77 3.27 -1.08
N GLN A 14 6.34 3.83 -0.01
CA GLN A 14 7.78 3.70 0.27
C GLN A 14 8.16 2.24 0.58
N MET A 15 7.36 1.53 1.38
CA MET A 15 7.57 0.10 1.62
C MET A 15 7.58 -0.69 0.31
N SER A 16 6.61 -0.43 -0.57
CA SER A 16 6.56 -1.03 -1.90
C SER A 16 7.78 -0.69 -2.75
N HIS A 17 8.26 0.56 -2.69
CA HIS A 17 9.46 0.99 -3.43
C HIS A 17 10.69 0.19 -3.01
N PHE A 18 10.98 0.14 -1.72
CA PHE A 18 12.17 -0.55 -1.21
C PHE A 18 12.09 -2.06 -1.36
N THR A 19 10.88 -2.63 -1.26
CA THR A 19 10.69 -4.08 -1.47
C THR A 19 10.84 -4.48 -2.94
N ASN A 20 10.28 -3.70 -3.88
CA ASN A 20 10.10 -4.16 -5.26
C ASN A 20 10.97 -3.43 -6.29
N TYR A 21 11.41 -2.18 -6.01
CA TYR A 21 12.01 -1.31 -7.01
C TYR A 21 13.41 -0.82 -6.68
N ALA A 22 13.77 -0.71 -5.42
CA ALA A 22 15.10 -0.24 -5.03
C ALA A 22 16.20 -1.16 -5.62
N PRO A 23 17.35 -0.59 -6.04
CA PRO A 23 18.46 -1.39 -6.56
C PRO A 23 18.97 -2.37 -5.51
N LYS A 24 19.12 -3.64 -5.89
CA LYS A 24 19.54 -4.71 -4.96
C LYS A 24 21.03 -4.62 -4.55
N ASN A 25 21.82 -3.89 -5.32
CA ASN A 25 23.25 -3.65 -5.02
C ASN A 25 23.48 -2.54 -4.00
N LEU A 26 22.42 -1.85 -3.56
CA LEU A 26 22.49 -0.88 -2.47
C LEU A 26 22.01 -1.53 -1.17
N ASN A 27 22.67 -1.19 -0.06
CA ASN A 27 22.17 -1.59 1.25
C ASN A 27 20.92 -0.76 1.59
N ASN A 28 19.77 -1.41 1.55
CA ASN A 28 18.45 -0.80 1.83
C ASN A 28 17.86 -1.29 3.17
N ASP A 29 18.60 -2.05 3.97
CA ASP A 29 18.09 -2.72 5.16
C ASP A 29 17.47 -1.75 6.16
N TYR A 30 18.14 -0.62 6.41
CA TYR A 30 17.61 0.42 7.29
C TYR A 30 16.27 0.99 6.77
N ALA A 31 16.17 1.27 5.47
CA ALA A 31 14.96 1.81 4.88
C ALA A 31 13.81 0.78 4.92
N LEU A 32 14.10 -0.48 4.61
CA LEU A 32 13.13 -1.57 4.70
C LEU A 32 12.62 -1.74 6.12
N ASP A 33 13.50 -1.83 7.12
CA ASP A 33 13.11 -1.93 8.53
C ASP A 33 12.29 -0.72 8.99
N ARG A 34 12.72 0.50 8.62
CA ARG A 34 12.02 1.74 8.98
C ARG A 34 10.62 1.79 8.41
N TYR A 35 10.44 1.45 7.13
CA TYR A 35 9.12 1.50 6.49
C TYR A 35 8.25 0.31 6.85
N ALA A 36 8.80 -0.86 7.13
CA ALA A 36 8.05 -2.00 7.67
C ALA A 36 7.42 -1.65 9.02
N LYS A 37 8.21 -1.11 9.95
CA LYS A 37 7.72 -0.65 11.27
C LYS A 37 6.64 0.43 11.15
N GLU A 38 6.83 1.38 10.24
CA GLU A 38 5.84 2.45 10.05
C GLU A 38 4.56 1.95 9.38
N TYR A 39 4.67 1.00 8.43
CA TYR A 39 3.52 0.35 7.84
C TYR A 39 2.72 -0.44 8.89
N ASN A 40 3.41 -1.26 9.72
CA ASN A 40 2.81 -2.00 10.84
C ASN A 40 2.12 -1.05 11.83
N ARG A 41 2.76 0.06 12.19
CA ARG A 41 2.14 1.10 13.05
C ARG A 41 0.85 1.64 12.43
N CYS A 42 0.83 1.88 11.12
CA CYS A 42 -0.37 2.32 10.41
C CYS A 42 -1.47 1.26 10.42
N LEU A 43 -1.14 -0.04 10.32
CA LEU A 43 -2.11 -1.12 10.49
C LEU A 43 -2.75 -1.08 11.88
N GLY A 44 -1.96 -0.86 12.92
CA GLY A 44 -2.45 -0.68 14.30
C GLY A 44 -3.41 0.51 14.45
N VAL A 45 -3.08 1.66 13.88
CA VAL A 45 -3.97 2.84 13.87
C VAL A 45 -5.30 2.53 13.19
N LEU A 46 -5.26 1.86 12.03
CA LEU A 46 -6.46 1.47 11.30
C LEU A 46 -7.28 0.42 12.05
N ASN A 47 -6.62 -0.56 12.66
CA ASN A 47 -7.28 -1.57 13.50
C ASN A 47 -8.03 -0.93 14.67
N ASN A 48 -7.39 -0.01 15.40
CA ASN A 48 -8.02 0.71 16.51
C ASN A 48 -9.20 1.57 16.04
N ARG A 49 -9.08 2.22 14.88
CA ARG A 49 -10.20 2.98 14.30
C ARG A 49 -11.40 2.11 13.99
N LEU A 50 -11.20 0.86 13.66
CA LEU A 50 -12.24 -0.12 13.28
C LEU A 50 -12.80 -0.90 14.47
N ALA A 51 -12.32 -0.69 15.71
CA ALA A 51 -12.73 -1.45 16.89
C ALA A 51 -14.26 -1.45 17.09
N GLU A 52 -14.89 -0.28 16.99
CA GLU A 52 -16.32 -0.09 17.17
C GLU A 52 -17.05 0.32 15.87
N ARG A 53 -16.41 0.09 14.71
CA ARG A 53 -16.93 0.52 13.41
C ARG A 53 -16.81 -0.58 12.40
N GLU A 54 -17.82 -0.75 11.59
CA GLU A 54 -17.75 -1.68 10.47
C GLU A 54 -16.82 -1.14 9.36
N PHE A 55 -16.88 0.17 9.09
CA PHE A 55 -16.08 0.89 8.11
C PHE A 55 -15.41 2.12 8.72
N ILE A 56 -14.42 2.70 8.06
CA ILE A 56 -13.57 3.79 8.59
C ILE A 56 -14.40 4.98 9.11
N CYS A 57 -15.50 5.32 8.43
CA CYS A 57 -16.39 6.43 8.79
C CYS A 57 -17.72 5.96 9.40
N GLY A 58 -17.84 4.69 9.82
CA GLY A 58 -19.07 4.04 10.24
C GLY A 58 -19.73 3.30 9.08
N GLU A 59 -20.12 4.01 8.04
CA GLU A 59 -20.63 3.47 6.79
C GLU A 59 -19.55 3.37 5.72
N TYR A 60 -19.77 2.50 4.73
CA TYR A 60 -18.87 2.33 3.60
C TYR A 60 -18.75 3.59 2.76
N SER A 61 -17.54 4.08 2.57
CA SER A 61 -17.28 5.37 1.96
C SER A 61 -16.00 5.39 1.10
N ILE A 62 -15.73 6.53 0.50
CA ILE A 62 -14.47 6.77 -0.21
C ILE A 62 -13.22 6.59 0.66
N ALA A 63 -13.36 6.71 2.00
CA ALA A 63 -12.24 6.45 2.91
C ALA A 63 -11.82 4.98 2.87
N ASP A 64 -12.78 4.06 2.80
CA ASP A 64 -12.52 2.62 2.67
C ASP A 64 -11.97 2.28 1.29
N ILE A 65 -12.56 2.87 0.23
CA ILE A 65 -12.14 2.66 -1.16
C ILE A 65 -10.68 3.11 -1.36
N ALA A 66 -10.29 4.26 -0.81
CA ALA A 66 -8.94 4.80 -0.94
C ALA A 66 -7.90 4.09 -0.06
N THR A 67 -8.32 3.53 1.08
CA THR A 67 -7.43 2.89 2.06
C THR A 67 -7.16 1.43 1.72
N TRP A 68 -8.19 0.68 1.33
CA TRP A 68 -8.12 -0.77 1.16
C TRP A 68 -7.07 -1.26 0.15
N PRO A 69 -6.82 -0.61 -1.01
CA PRO A 69 -5.78 -1.04 -1.95
C PRO A 69 -4.37 -1.05 -1.36
N TRP A 70 -4.09 -0.15 -0.41
CA TRP A 70 -2.79 -0.08 0.27
C TRP A 70 -2.57 -1.20 1.30
N LEU A 71 -3.65 -1.89 1.70
CA LEU A 71 -3.55 -3.09 2.54
C LEU A 71 -3.25 -4.35 1.71
N LEU A 72 -3.66 -4.42 0.43
CA LEU A 72 -3.56 -5.64 -0.37
C LEU A 72 -2.15 -6.28 -0.39
N PRO A 73 -1.04 -5.52 -0.45
CA PRO A 73 0.29 -6.09 -0.48
C PRO A 73 0.86 -6.51 0.89
N TYR A 74 0.09 -6.50 1.99
CA TYR A 74 0.62 -6.73 3.34
C TYR A 74 1.48 -8.00 3.45
N LYS A 75 1.06 -9.13 2.85
CA LYS A 75 1.84 -10.38 2.82
C LYS A 75 3.17 -10.24 2.09
N ALA A 76 3.18 -9.51 0.98
CA ALA A 76 4.40 -9.25 0.22
C ALA A 76 5.38 -8.33 0.99
N PHE A 77 4.88 -7.57 1.97
CA PHE A 77 5.68 -6.76 2.88
C PHE A 77 6.13 -7.51 4.13
N GLY A 78 5.82 -8.81 4.24
CA GLY A 78 6.18 -9.64 5.40
C GLY A 78 5.23 -9.49 6.59
N GLU A 79 4.09 -8.81 6.43
CA GLU A 79 3.13 -8.58 7.51
C GLU A 79 2.09 -9.68 7.63
N SER A 80 1.65 -9.96 8.86
CA SER A 80 0.45 -10.70 9.18
C SER A 80 -0.65 -9.77 9.70
N LEU A 81 -1.90 -10.17 9.52
CA LEU A 81 -3.04 -9.47 10.12
C LEU A 81 -3.55 -10.19 11.39
N ASP A 82 -2.85 -11.19 11.90
CA ASP A 82 -3.36 -12.05 12.98
C ASP A 82 -3.62 -11.29 14.27
N GLU A 83 -2.79 -10.30 14.60
CA GLU A 83 -2.97 -9.40 15.74
C GLU A 83 -3.99 -8.28 15.49
N PHE A 84 -4.43 -8.06 14.25
CA PHE A 84 -5.30 -6.95 13.85
C PHE A 84 -6.72 -7.45 13.53
N THR A 85 -7.44 -7.94 14.53
CA THR A 85 -8.74 -8.62 14.36
C THR A 85 -9.81 -7.76 13.69
N HIS A 86 -9.89 -6.46 14.04
CA HIS A 86 -10.85 -5.54 13.45
C HIS A 86 -10.50 -5.21 12.00
N LEU A 87 -9.20 -5.08 11.70
CA LEU A 87 -8.69 -4.88 10.36
C LEU A 87 -8.95 -6.10 9.47
N GLN A 88 -8.77 -7.32 10.01
CA GLN A 88 -9.12 -8.56 9.29
C GLN A 88 -10.60 -8.60 8.91
N ARG A 89 -11.50 -8.28 9.86
CA ARG A 89 -12.94 -8.21 9.61
C ARG A 89 -13.25 -7.22 8.48
N TRP A 90 -12.74 -6.00 8.59
CA TRP A 90 -12.92 -4.95 7.58
C TRP A 90 -12.39 -5.37 6.21
N HIS A 91 -11.17 -5.93 6.15
CA HIS A 91 -10.59 -6.44 4.92
C HIS A 91 -11.47 -7.50 4.25
N LYS A 92 -11.96 -8.47 5.02
CA LYS A 92 -12.87 -9.53 4.54
C LYS A 92 -14.18 -8.94 4.01
N ASN A 93 -14.76 -7.96 4.70
CA ASN A 93 -16.02 -7.32 4.30
C ASN A 93 -15.86 -6.55 2.98
N ILE A 94 -14.79 -5.79 2.80
CA ILE A 94 -14.55 -5.08 1.53
C ILE A 94 -14.28 -6.08 0.41
N LYS A 95 -13.48 -7.11 0.64
CA LYS A 95 -13.16 -8.13 -0.37
C LYS A 95 -14.40 -8.84 -0.95
N LYS A 96 -15.46 -8.99 -0.16
CA LYS A 96 -16.74 -9.58 -0.60
C LYS A 96 -17.54 -8.66 -1.54
N ARG A 97 -17.24 -7.37 -1.59
CA ARG A 97 -17.97 -6.41 -2.42
C ARG A 97 -17.61 -6.59 -3.89
N THR A 98 -18.62 -6.72 -4.73
CA THR A 98 -18.44 -6.92 -6.19
C THR A 98 -17.62 -5.79 -6.83
N GLY A 99 -17.84 -4.52 -6.41
CA GLY A 99 -17.09 -3.37 -6.90
C GLY A 99 -15.60 -3.45 -6.55
N ALA A 100 -15.25 -3.86 -5.33
CA ALA A 100 -13.86 -4.04 -4.90
C ALA A 100 -13.17 -5.15 -5.71
N SER A 101 -13.84 -6.30 -5.88
CA SER A 101 -13.33 -7.41 -6.69
C SER A 101 -13.13 -7.01 -8.15
N LYS A 102 -14.11 -6.33 -8.76
CA LYS A 102 -13.97 -5.80 -10.14
C LYS A 102 -12.82 -4.80 -10.23
N GLY A 103 -12.73 -3.84 -9.30
CA GLY A 103 -11.66 -2.83 -9.27
C GLY A 103 -10.25 -3.45 -9.22
N VAL A 104 -10.05 -4.46 -8.37
CA VAL A 104 -8.76 -5.17 -8.29
C VAL A 104 -8.41 -5.89 -9.59
N ASN A 105 -9.37 -6.26 -10.42
CA ASN A 105 -9.12 -6.99 -11.66
C ASN A 105 -9.06 -6.08 -12.90
N VAL A 106 -9.29 -4.76 -12.77
CA VAL A 106 -9.15 -3.84 -13.89
C VAL A 106 -7.73 -3.89 -14.43
N ARG A 107 -7.61 -4.11 -15.74
CA ARG A 107 -6.35 -4.19 -16.48
C ARG A 107 -5.30 -5.10 -15.85
N LYS A 108 -5.74 -6.24 -15.30
CA LYS A 108 -4.85 -7.24 -14.73
C LYS A 108 -3.84 -7.77 -15.77
N ASP A 109 -4.21 -7.78 -17.03
CA ASP A 109 -3.39 -8.11 -18.18
C ASP A 109 -2.16 -7.20 -18.34
N LEU A 110 -2.23 -5.95 -17.87
CA LEU A 110 -1.12 -4.98 -17.94
C LEU A 110 -0.23 -4.97 -16.69
N ARG A 111 -0.54 -5.78 -15.69
CA ARG A 111 0.29 -5.81 -14.48
C ARG A 111 1.66 -6.37 -14.79
N ARG A 112 2.65 -5.68 -14.31
CA ARG A 112 4.04 -6.11 -14.42
C ARG A 112 4.24 -7.44 -13.68
N THR A 113 4.89 -8.38 -14.33
CA THR A 113 5.25 -9.69 -13.79
C THR A 113 6.74 -9.84 -13.51
N SER A 114 7.55 -8.84 -13.91
CA SER A 114 9.00 -8.83 -13.72
C SER A 114 9.49 -7.47 -13.20
N PRO A 115 10.66 -7.40 -12.54
CA PRO A 115 11.27 -6.14 -12.14
C PRO A 115 11.51 -5.20 -13.34
N PRO A 116 11.45 -3.87 -13.16
CA PRO A 116 11.71 -2.93 -14.23
C PRO A 116 13.17 -3.02 -14.74
N SER A 117 13.35 -2.92 -16.04
CA SER A 117 14.67 -2.79 -16.68
C SER A 117 15.38 -1.50 -16.26
N ALA A 118 16.67 -1.37 -16.53
CA ALA A 118 17.44 -0.15 -16.25
C ALA A 118 16.86 1.10 -16.95
N ARG A 119 16.37 0.95 -18.19
CA ARG A 119 15.70 2.03 -18.93
C ARG A 119 14.39 2.46 -18.26
N GLU A 120 13.58 1.50 -17.84
CA GLU A 120 12.31 1.77 -17.14
C GLU A 120 12.55 2.41 -15.78
N ARG A 121 13.57 1.96 -15.03
CA ARG A 121 13.95 2.59 -13.76
C ARG A 121 14.33 4.06 -13.94
N LYS A 122 15.08 4.39 -15.00
CA LYS A 122 15.43 5.77 -15.31
C LYS A 122 14.20 6.63 -15.57
N VAL A 123 13.19 6.09 -16.26
CA VAL A 123 11.91 6.79 -16.51
C VAL A 123 11.10 6.93 -15.23
N LEU A 124 11.00 5.86 -14.43
CA LEU A 124 10.15 5.84 -13.22
C LEU A 124 10.76 6.66 -12.07
N PHE A 125 12.07 6.62 -11.89
CA PHE A 125 12.75 7.12 -10.68
C PHE A 125 13.89 8.10 -10.94
N GLY A 126 14.29 8.30 -12.19
CA GLY A 126 15.37 9.21 -12.57
C GLY A 126 14.94 10.63 -12.89
N GLN A 127 13.68 10.97 -12.63
CA GLN A 127 13.15 12.30 -12.91
C GLN A 127 13.59 13.32 -11.87
N SER A 128 13.91 14.52 -12.30
CA SER A 128 14.26 15.66 -11.46
C SER A 128 13.75 16.95 -12.09
N SER A 129 13.79 18.07 -11.37
CA SER A 129 13.46 19.37 -11.94
C SER A 129 14.27 19.71 -13.20
N ARG A 130 15.49 19.21 -13.32
CA ARG A 130 16.36 19.39 -14.48
C ARG A 130 15.88 18.59 -15.70
N SER A 131 15.29 17.42 -15.50
CA SER A 131 14.73 16.60 -16.58
C SER A 131 13.41 17.14 -17.15
N LEU A 132 12.78 18.09 -16.47
CA LEU A 132 11.52 18.74 -16.87
C LEU A 132 11.75 20.04 -17.68
N LYS A 133 13.00 20.51 -17.77
CA LYS A 133 13.35 21.65 -18.64
C LYS A 133 13.36 21.14 -20.08
N LYS A 134 12.38 21.62 -20.87
CA LYS A 134 12.38 21.51 -22.34
C LYS A 134 13.31 22.56 -22.93
#